data_7c2baf908d62bdccb9c123df1efd6bdb
#
_entry.id   7c2baf908d62bdccb9c123df1efd6bdb
#
_cell.length_a   1.000
_cell.length_b   1.000
_cell.length_c   1.000
_cell.angle_alpha   90.00
_cell.angle_beta   90.00
_cell.angle_gamma   90.00
#
_symmetry.space_group_name_H-M   'P 1'
#
loop_
_entity.id
_entity.type
_entity.pdbx_description
1 polymer ?
#
loop_
_entity_poly.entity_id
_entity_poly.type
_entity_poly.pdbx_seq_one_letter_code
_entity_poly.pdbx_strand_id
1 'polypeptide(L)'
;QNSVGLINYTYMGKGPVEIIFYSIKNNPNIVNFFSKHLGINKNEIISIHSNQYQEGSKALAHKDSNSSRTYLILLSNAEMGGDLILDDELVCFDEVGQVIDYDGGEVNHGVTEIKKGYRETLVVWTKSKSLI
;
A
#
# COMPACT_ATOMS: atom_id res chain seq x y z
N GLN A 1 -17.23 -11.97 3.88
CA GLN A 1 -15.88 -12.29 3.58
C GLN A 1 -15.50 -11.85 2.20
N ASN A 2 -14.57 -11.04 2.09
CA ASN A 2 -14.39 -10.28 0.87
C ASN A 2 -13.02 -10.39 0.25
N SER A 3 -12.09 -11.08 0.90
CA SER A 3 -10.78 -11.24 0.31
C SER A 3 -10.85 -12.26 -0.81
N VAL A 4 -10.12 -12.03 -1.88
CA VAL A 4 -10.03 -12.97 -2.99
C VAL A 4 -8.79 -13.83 -2.90
N GLY A 5 -7.84 -13.48 -2.05
CA GLY A 5 -6.66 -14.30 -1.90
C GLY A 5 -5.73 -13.73 -0.87
N LEU A 6 -4.93 -14.60 -0.30
CA LEU A 6 -3.86 -14.24 0.62
C LEU A 6 -2.57 -14.72 -0.04
N ILE A 7 -1.65 -13.80 -0.26
CA ILE A 7 -0.34 -14.11 -0.80
C ILE A 7 0.69 -13.84 0.27
N ASN A 8 1.51 -14.84 0.54
CA ASN A 8 2.58 -14.73 1.52
C ASN A 8 3.89 -14.97 0.79
N TYR A 9 4.72 -13.92 0.68
CA TYR A 9 5.98 -14.05 -0.02
C TYR A 9 7.03 -13.09 0.52
N THR A 10 8.29 -13.40 0.24
CA THR A 10 9.39 -12.49 0.48
C THR A 10 9.49 -11.57 -0.73
N TYR A 11 9.14 -10.33 -0.55
CA TYR A 11 9.03 -9.41 -1.66
C TYR A 11 10.05 -8.29 -1.53
N MET A 12 10.96 -8.23 -2.49
CA MET A 12 11.90 -7.10 -2.58
C MET A 12 12.61 -6.82 -1.26
N GLY A 13 12.83 -7.84 -0.44
CA GLY A 13 13.42 -7.60 0.85
C GLY A 13 13.55 -8.85 1.69
N LYS A 14 13.44 -8.67 2.99
CA LYS A 14 13.70 -9.68 3.97
C LYS A 14 12.43 -10.03 4.72
N GLY A 15 12.20 -11.30 4.90
CA GLY A 15 11.04 -11.80 5.61
C GLY A 15 9.77 -11.74 4.77
N PRO A 16 8.73 -12.43 5.19
CA PRO A 16 7.49 -12.48 4.44
C PRO A 16 6.68 -11.20 4.63
N VAL A 17 6.07 -10.77 3.54
CA VAL A 17 5.04 -9.74 3.57
C VAL A 17 3.78 -10.42 3.11
N GLU A 18 2.72 -10.33 3.91
CA GLU A 18 1.45 -10.92 3.55
C GLU A 18 0.58 -9.88 2.87
N ILE A 19 0.02 -10.25 1.74
CA ILE A 19 -0.82 -9.34 0.97
C ILE A 19 -2.20 -9.96 0.84
N ILE A 20 -3.21 -9.24 1.29
CA ILE A 20 -4.60 -9.67 1.19
C ILE A 20 -5.27 -8.81 0.14
N PHE A 21 -5.73 -9.44 -0.95
CA PHE A 21 -6.43 -8.75 -2.01
C PHE A 21 -7.94 -8.77 -1.77
N TYR A 22 -8.58 -7.63 -2.00
CA TYR A 22 -10.03 -7.52 -1.90
C TYR A 22 -10.61 -7.38 -3.30
N SER A 23 -11.54 -8.25 -3.62
CA SER A 23 -12.15 -8.24 -4.95
C SER A 23 -12.97 -6.96 -5.15
N ILE A 24 -12.61 -6.21 -6.18
CA ILE A 24 -13.33 -4.98 -6.53
C ILE A 24 -14.75 -5.34 -6.95
N LYS A 25 -14.90 -6.39 -7.74
CA LYS A 25 -16.20 -6.83 -8.23
C LYS A 25 -17.13 -7.23 -7.08
N ASN A 26 -16.59 -7.89 -6.06
CA ASN A 26 -17.42 -8.43 -4.98
C ASN A 26 -17.53 -7.48 -3.79
N ASN A 27 -16.90 -6.32 -3.85
CA ASN A 27 -16.87 -5.36 -2.74
C ASN A 27 -17.25 -3.95 -3.19
N PRO A 28 -18.43 -3.78 -3.82
CA PRO A 28 -18.79 -2.45 -4.32
C PRO A 28 -18.88 -1.39 -3.22
N ASN A 29 -19.24 -1.78 -2.00
CA ASN A 29 -19.32 -0.83 -0.90
C ASN A 29 -17.95 -0.29 -0.51
N ILE A 30 -16.91 -1.16 -0.52
CA ILE A 30 -15.56 -0.75 -0.21
C ILE A 30 -15.04 0.17 -1.31
N VAL A 31 -15.30 -0.17 -2.57
CA VAL A 31 -14.90 0.65 -3.70
C VAL A 31 -15.54 2.04 -3.61
N ASN A 32 -16.85 2.08 -3.33
CA ASN A 32 -17.56 3.35 -3.20
C ASN A 32 -17.02 4.18 -2.03
N PHE A 33 -16.70 3.53 -0.93
CA PHE A 33 -16.14 4.21 0.24
C PHE A 33 -14.82 4.92 -0.12
N PHE A 34 -13.89 4.20 -0.77
CA PHE A 34 -12.62 4.81 -1.11
C PHE A 34 -12.74 5.82 -2.23
N SER A 35 -13.61 5.58 -3.21
CA SER A 35 -13.88 6.57 -4.23
C SER A 35 -14.30 7.89 -3.60
N LYS A 36 -15.23 7.83 -2.66
CA LYS A 36 -15.75 9.02 -2.00
C LYS A 36 -14.69 9.70 -1.13
N HIS A 37 -14.00 8.92 -0.31
CA HIS A 37 -13.07 9.48 0.69
C HIS A 37 -11.75 9.92 0.09
N LEU A 38 -11.31 9.30 -0.99
CA LEU A 38 -10.08 9.68 -1.66
C LEU A 38 -10.32 10.65 -2.83
N GLY A 39 -11.58 10.91 -3.16
CA GLY A 39 -11.92 11.81 -4.24
C GLY A 39 -11.54 11.29 -5.60
N ILE A 40 -11.61 9.97 -5.82
CA ILE A 40 -11.22 9.36 -7.07
C ILE A 40 -12.43 8.67 -7.72
N ASN A 41 -12.37 8.55 -9.04
CA ASN A 41 -13.42 7.86 -9.78
C ASN A 41 -13.33 6.36 -9.51
N LYS A 42 -14.45 5.75 -9.11
CA LYS A 42 -14.45 4.32 -8.78
C LYS A 42 -14.02 3.46 -9.95
N ASN A 43 -14.24 3.90 -11.17
CA ASN A 43 -13.83 3.15 -12.35
C ASN A 43 -12.32 3.18 -12.56
N GLU A 44 -11.60 4.02 -11.86
CA GLU A 44 -10.15 4.11 -11.93
C GLU A 44 -9.47 3.21 -10.91
N ILE A 45 -10.21 2.67 -9.95
CA ILE A 45 -9.63 1.78 -8.94
C ILE A 45 -9.38 0.42 -9.57
N ILE A 46 -8.11 0.00 -9.58
CA ILE A 46 -7.73 -1.27 -10.19
C ILE A 46 -7.34 -2.34 -9.17
N SER A 47 -7.02 -1.95 -7.95
CA SER A 47 -6.68 -2.92 -6.91
C SER A 47 -6.86 -2.32 -5.54
N ILE A 48 -7.37 -3.11 -4.62
CA ILE A 48 -7.40 -2.78 -3.19
C ILE A 48 -6.82 -3.97 -2.46
N HIS A 49 -5.76 -3.72 -1.69
CA HIS A 49 -5.13 -4.80 -0.93
C HIS A 49 -4.49 -4.24 0.33
N SER A 50 -4.22 -5.11 1.30
CA SER A 50 -3.48 -4.71 2.48
C SER A 50 -2.14 -5.42 2.48
N ASN A 51 -1.09 -4.69 2.90
CA ASN A 51 0.25 -5.21 3.09
C ASN A 51 0.51 -5.32 4.57
N GLN A 52 0.87 -6.51 5.03
CA GLN A 52 1.09 -6.79 6.43
C GLN A 52 2.54 -7.17 6.65
N TYR A 53 3.21 -6.38 7.48
CA TYR A 53 4.64 -6.54 7.76
C TYR A 53 4.83 -6.99 9.20
N GLN A 54 5.57 -8.07 9.38
CA GLN A 54 5.93 -8.57 10.71
C GLN A 54 7.37 -8.21 11.01
N GLU A 55 7.81 -8.47 12.24
CA GLU A 55 9.20 -8.22 12.62
C GLU A 55 10.14 -8.93 11.66
N GLY A 56 11.15 -8.21 11.21
CA GLY A 56 12.12 -8.72 10.24
C GLY A 56 11.74 -8.45 8.80
N SER A 57 10.49 -8.07 8.53
CA SER A 57 10.06 -7.77 7.17
C SER A 57 10.46 -6.39 6.73
N LYS A 58 10.74 -6.23 5.45
CA LYS A 58 11.00 -4.93 4.84
C LYS A 58 10.69 -5.00 3.36
N ALA A 59 10.56 -3.86 2.73
CA ALA A 59 10.44 -3.76 1.29
C ALA A 59 11.56 -2.88 0.77
N LEU A 60 12.40 -3.42 -0.10
CA LEU A 60 13.44 -2.64 -0.73
C LEU A 60 12.82 -1.61 -1.66
N ALA A 61 13.49 -0.49 -1.82
CA ALA A 61 12.99 0.58 -2.66
C ALA A 61 12.85 0.09 -4.10
N HIS A 62 11.70 0.36 -4.70
CA HIS A 62 11.38 -0.08 -6.05
C HIS A 62 10.31 0.83 -6.64
N LYS A 63 10.11 0.69 -7.94
CA LYS A 63 9.01 1.31 -8.65
C LYS A 63 8.08 0.21 -9.10
N ASP A 64 6.79 0.51 -9.14
CA ASP A 64 5.82 -0.46 -9.65
C ASP A 64 5.81 -0.42 -11.17
N SER A 65 5.63 -1.58 -11.78
CA SER A 65 5.64 -1.67 -13.24
C SER A 65 4.41 -1.06 -13.90
N ASN A 66 3.35 -0.85 -13.12
CA ASN A 66 2.06 -0.38 -13.63
C ASN A 66 1.83 1.07 -13.31
N SER A 67 2.60 1.97 -13.62
CA SER A 67 2.40 3.43 -13.53
C SER A 67 1.06 3.86 -12.94
N SER A 68 0.71 3.39 -11.76
CA SER A 68 -0.57 3.70 -11.15
C SER A 68 -0.38 4.69 -10.01
N ARG A 69 -1.40 5.54 -9.82
CA ARG A 69 -1.42 6.38 -8.63
C ARG A 69 -1.73 5.49 -7.45
N THR A 70 -0.90 5.52 -6.45
CA THR A 70 -0.99 4.67 -5.27
C THR A 70 -1.39 5.50 -4.06
N TYR A 71 -2.39 5.00 -3.33
CA TYR A 71 -2.83 5.60 -2.06
C TYR A 71 -2.52 4.61 -0.96
N LEU A 72 -1.82 5.06 0.06
CA LEU A 72 -1.52 4.25 1.24
C LEU A 72 -2.28 4.80 2.42
N ILE A 73 -2.97 3.93 3.13
CA ILE A 73 -3.66 4.27 4.37
C ILE A 73 -3.03 3.43 5.47
N LEU A 74 -2.52 4.08 6.51
CA LEU A 74 -1.87 3.37 7.61
C LEU A 74 -2.91 2.78 8.53
N LEU A 75 -2.89 1.46 8.68
CA LEU A 75 -3.81 0.74 9.56
C LEU A 75 -3.18 0.38 10.89
N SER A 76 -1.88 0.07 10.89
CA SER A 76 -1.15 -0.25 12.12
C SER A 76 0.29 0.18 11.94
N ASN A 77 0.83 0.86 12.92
CA ASN A 77 2.20 1.33 12.88
C ASN A 77 3.08 0.46 13.78
N ALA A 78 4.28 0.13 13.30
CA ALA A 78 5.24 -0.62 14.07
C ALA A 78 5.77 0.25 15.23
N GLU A 79 6.17 -0.40 16.31
CA GLU A 79 6.79 0.33 17.42
C GLU A 79 8.18 0.84 17.06
N MET A 80 8.89 0.12 16.22
CA MET A 80 10.25 0.47 15.83
C MET A 80 10.51 -0.05 14.41
N GLY A 81 11.06 0.81 13.58
CA GLY A 81 11.28 0.50 12.18
C GLY A 81 10.01 0.65 11.37
N GLY A 82 10.02 0.13 10.16
CA GLY A 82 8.85 0.20 9.29
C GLY A 82 8.57 1.60 8.77
N ASP A 83 9.60 2.36 8.51
CA ASP A 83 9.46 3.72 8.00
C ASP A 83 9.27 3.71 6.50
N LEU A 84 8.41 4.59 6.02
CA LEU A 84 8.17 4.74 4.60
C LEU A 84 9.28 5.58 3.97
N ILE A 85 9.80 5.10 2.84
CA ILE A 85 10.83 5.80 2.08
C ILE A 85 10.26 6.10 0.71
N LEU A 86 10.28 7.38 0.33
CA LEU A 86 9.88 7.82 -1.01
C LEU A 86 11.06 8.58 -1.62
N ASP A 87 11.58 8.09 -2.76
CA ASP A 87 12.72 8.69 -3.46
C ASP A 87 13.89 8.95 -2.51
N ASP A 88 14.26 7.90 -1.75
CA ASP A 88 15.39 7.89 -0.81
C ASP A 88 15.23 8.79 0.41
N GLU A 89 14.03 9.31 0.64
CA GLU A 89 13.77 10.15 1.81
C GLU A 89 12.78 9.48 2.74
N LEU A 90 13.05 9.55 4.04
CA LEU A 90 12.12 9.10 5.04
C LEU A 90 10.92 10.05 5.09
N VAL A 91 9.75 9.48 5.02
CA VAL A 91 8.51 10.25 5.02
C VAL A 91 7.77 10.00 6.32
N CYS A 92 7.27 11.07 6.92
CA CYS A 92 6.49 10.98 8.14
C CYS A 92 5.12 10.35 7.83
N PHE A 93 5.00 9.08 8.16
CA PHE A 93 3.78 8.30 7.90
C PHE A 93 3.61 7.35 9.07
N ASP A 94 3.17 7.89 10.20
CA ASP A 94 3.20 7.17 11.47
C ASP A 94 1.89 7.26 12.26
N GLU A 95 0.87 7.91 11.72
CA GLU A 95 -0.43 8.00 12.39
C GLU A 95 -1.43 7.09 11.72
N VAL A 96 -2.08 6.24 12.49
CA VAL A 96 -3.13 5.37 11.99
C VAL A 96 -4.24 6.22 11.38
N GLY A 97 -4.65 5.85 10.17
CA GLY A 97 -5.64 6.60 9.40
C GLY A 97 -5.04 7.63 8.46
N GLN A 98 -3.76 7.92 8.58
CA GLN A 98 -3.09 8.86 7.69
C GLN A 98 -3.07 8.31 6.26
N VAL A 99 -3.22 9.20 5.29
CA VAL A 99 -3.21 8.83 3.87
C VAL A 99 -2.08 9.57 3.18
N ILE A 100 -1.32 8.82 2.38
CA ILE A 100 -0.28 9.37 1.51
C ILE A 100 -0.54 8.82 0.12
N ASP A 101 -0.29 9.63 -0.90
CA ASP A 101 -0.40 9.16 -2.27
C ASP A 101 0.80 9.60 -3.09
N TYR A 102 1.11 8.79 -4.10
CA TYR A 102 2.23 9.05 -4.99
C TYR A 102 2.06 8.24 -6.28
N ASP A 103 2.84 8.61 -7.29
CA ASP A 103 2.87 7.86 -8.54
C ASP A 103 3.77 6.64 -8.36
N GLY A 104 3.18 5.46 -8.26
CA GLY A 104 3.92 4.24 -7.98
C GLY A 104 4.88 3.85 -9.10
N GLY A 105 4.64 4.30 -10.32
CA GLY A 105 5.52 4.02 -11.44
C GLY A 105 6.71 4.96 -11.54
N GLU A 106 6.64 6.12 -10.90
CA GLU A 106 7.70 7.13 -10.98
C GLU A 106 8.48 7.27 -9.70
N VAL A 107 7.83 7.07 -8.56
CA VAL A 107 8.45 7.27 -7.25
C VAL A 107 9.04 5.97 -6.75
N ASN A 108 10.32 5.99 -6.42
CA ASN A 108 10.99 4.85 -5.83
C ASN A 108 10.55 4.76 -4.37
N HIS A 109 9.94 3.65 -3.98
CA HIS A 109 9.31 3.55 -2.66
C HIS A 109 9.66 2.24 -1.97
N GLY A 110 9.75 2.29 -0.65
CA GLY A 110 10.09 1.13 0.15
C GLY A 110 9.73 1.33 1.61
N VAL A 111 9.98 0.31 2.40
CA VAL A 111 9.69 0.30 3.83
C VAL A 111 10.91 -0.28 4.54
N THR A 112 11.42 0.43 5.55
CA THR A 112 12.55 -0.06 6.33
C THR A 112 12.14 -1.27 7.15
N GLU A 113 13.11 -2.03 7.61
CA GLU A 113 12.84 -3.26 8.36
C GLU A 113 12.03 -2.98 9.61
N ILE A 114 11.02 -3.81 9.86
CA ILE A 114 10.25 -3.77 11.10
C ILE A 114 11.15 -4.36 12.19
N LYS A 115 11.54 -3.55 13.15
CA LYS A 115 12.41 -4.00 14.23
C LYS A 115 11.62 -4.45 15.45
N LYS A 116 10.44 -3.87 15.65
CA LYS A 116 9.57 -4.26 16.73
C LYS A 116 8.13 -3.93 16.38
N GLY A 117 7.24 -4.91 16.57
CA GLY A 117 5.82 -4.70 16.35
C GLY A 117 5.37 -5.17 14.99
N TYR A 118 4.34 -4.52 14.48
CA TYR A 118 3.61 -4.96 13.31
C TYR A 118 3.16 -3.73 12.53
N ARG A 119 3.27 -3.78 11.22
CA ARG A 119 2.85 -2.67 10.36
C ARG A 119 1.88 -3.19 9.33
N GLU A 120 0.80 -2.45 9.16
CA GLU A 120 -0.17 -2.78 8.11
C GLU A 120 -0.60 -1.52 7.39
N THR A 121 -0.62 -1.59 6.07
CA THR A 121 -1.14 -0.52 5.23
C THR A 121 -2.19 -1.07 4.30
N LEU A 122 -3.20 -0.26 4.05
CA LEU A 122 -4.14 -0.52 2.99
C LEU A 122 -3.66 0.22 1.75
N VAL A 123 -3.66 -0.46 0.62
CA VAL A 123 -3.15 0.08 -0.64
C VAL A 123 -4.28 0.13 -1.64
N VAL A 124 -4.47 1.30 -2.24
CA VAL A 124 -5.43 1.46 -3.33
C VAL A 124 -4.66 1.89 -4.57
N TRP A 125 -4.68 1.06 -5.59
CA TRP A 125 -4.08 1.38 -6.88
C TRP A 125 -5.13 1.90 -7.83
N THR A 126 -4.81 2.99 -8.50
CA THR A 126 -5.70 3.55 -9.51
C THR A 126 -4.96 3.67 -10.82
N LYS A 127 -5.71 3.78 -11.91
CA LYS A 127 -5.09 3.99 -13.21
C LYS A 127 -4.37 5.33 -13.21
N SER A 128 -3.18 5.35 -13.77
CA SER A 128 -2.50 6.61 -14.01
C SER A 128 -3.25 7.40 -15.05
N LYS A 129 -3.45 8.67 -14.77
CA LYS A 129 -4.07 9.54 -15.76
C LYS A 129 -3.05 9.85 -16.84
N SER A 130 -3.49 9.77 -18.07
CA SER A 130 -2.71 10.24 -19.18
C SER A 130 -2.67 11.76 -19.11
N LEU A 131 -1.48 12.32 -19.12
CA LEU A 131 -1.31 13.75 -19.18
C LEU A 131 -1.17 14.13 -20.63
N ILE A 132 -2.17 14.67 -21.15
CA ILE A 132 -2.15 15.06 -22.54
C ILE A 132 -2.06 16.54 -22.66
#